data_06ec75a04d40c66c798ccc775976e4a5
#
_entry.id   06ec75a04d40c66c798ccc775976e4a5
#
_cell.length_a   1.000
_cell.length_b   1.000
_cell.length_c   1.000
_cell.angle_alpha   90.00
_cell.angle_beta   90.00
_cell.angle_gamma   90.00
#
_symmetry.space_group_name_H-M   'P 1'
#
loop_
_entity.id
_entity.type
_entity.pdbx_description
1 polymer ?
#
loop_
_entity_poly.entity_id
_entity_poly.type
_entity_poly.pdbx_seq_one_letter_code
_entity_poly.pdbx_strand_id
1 'polypeptide(L)'
;MKKIKFLILFFLITNYCLAQKFAYVDTDYILAKIPEYNQAQDKLDNYSKGWQEEIEMTMQKIEKMYRSYQSEQILLTEEMKSVREDMIFAEEKKVQDLQIKYFGPEGMLFSKRQELIKPIQDKIYDAIQQVATNNKYSVIFDSSSDLIMLYTNNNLDKSDKVLELMGY
;
A
#
# COMPACT_ATOMS: atom_id res chain seq x y z
N MET A 1 -42.30 -32.24 41.71
CA MET A 1 -41.27 -31.29 42.15
C MET A 1 -39.90 -31.53 41.46
N LYS A 2 -39.38 -32.75 41.32
CA LYS A 2 -38.08 -33.03 40.64
C LYS A 2 -38.08 -32.65 39.15
N LYS A 3 -39.17 -32.89 38.40
CA LYS A 3 -39.30 -32.55 36.98
C LYS A 3 -39.32 -31.03 36.74
N ILE A 4 -39.90 -30.25 37.65
CA ILE A 4 -39.94 -28.78 37.56
C ILE A 4 -38.53 -28.20 37.82
N LYS A 5 -37.79 -28.74 38.79
CA LYS A 5 -36.40 -28.34 39.05
C LYS A 5 -35.49 -28.64 37.86
N PHE A 6 -35.68 -29.74 37.16
CA PHE A 6 -34.93 -30.11 35.97
C PHE A 6 -35.25 -29.16 34.78
N LEU A 7 -36.53 -28.78 34.63
CA LEU A 7 -36.97 -27.86 33.59
C LEU A 7 -36.39 -26.43 33.81
N ILE A 8 -36.35 -25.98 35.08
CA ILE A 8 -35.74 -24.67 35.44
C ILE A 8 -34.23 -24.69 35.22
N LEU A 9 -33.55 -25.80 35.54
CA LEU A 9 -32.12 -25.95 35.30
C LEU A 9 -31.82 -25.98 33.81
N PHE A 10 -32.63 -26.60 32.97
CA PHE A 10 -32.49 -26.63 31.52
C PHE A 10 -32.71 -25.24 30.91
N PHE A 11 -33.65 -24.44 31.42
CA PHE A 11 -33.91 -23.08 30.96
C PHE A 11 -32.81 -22.10 31.35
N LEU A 12 -32.07 -22.34 32.43
CA LEU A 12 -30.91 -21.54 32.85
C LEU A 12 -29.67 -21.78 31.96
N ILE A 13 -29.54 -22.97 31.38
CA ILE A 13 -28.37 -23.32 30.53
C ILE A 13 -28.50 -22.76 29.12
N THR A 14 -29.71 -22.48 28.62
CA THR A 14 -29.93 -22.00 27.25
C THR A 14 -29.67 -20.51 27.03
N ASN A 15 -29.36 -19.74 28.08
CA ASN A 15 -29.16 -18.30 27.98
C ASN A 15 -27.69 -17.86 27.72
N TYR A 16 -26.76 -18.78 27.55
CA TYR A 16 -25.41 -18.44 27.10
C TYR A 16 -25.38 -18.21 25.59
N CYS A 17 -26.22 -17.32 25.08
CA CYS A 17 -26.07 -16.77 23.73
C CYS A 17 -24.88 -15.80 23.78
N LEU A 18 -23.69 -16.27 23.47
CA LEU A 18 -22.50 -15.40 23.29
C LEU A 18 -22.78 -14.49 22.12
N ALA A 19 -23.27 -13.28 22.41
CA ALA A 19 -23.43 -12.26 21.39
C ALA A 19 -22.05 -12.00 20.76
N GLN A 20 -21.88 -12.35 19.50
CA GLN A 20 -20.68 -12.02 18.75
C GLN A 20 -20.56 -10.50 18.68
N LYS A 21 -19.43 -9.97 19.12
CA LYS A 21 -19.16 -8.56 19.07
C LYS A 21 -18.38 -8.24 17.78
N PHE A 22 -18.85 -7.25 17.06
CA PHE A 22 -18.21 -6.74 15.85
C PHE A 22 -17.76 -5.31 16.11
N ALA A 23 -16.74 -4.89 15.41
CA ALA A 23 -16.28 -3.52 15.33
C ALA A 23 -15.78 -3.22 13.92
N TYR A 24 -15.47 -1.97 13.63
CA TYR A 24 -14.73 -1.59 12.46
C TYR A 24 -13.67 -0.55 12.80
N VAL A 25 -12.70 -0.40 11.91
CA VAL A 25 -11.69 0.64 11.91
C VAL A 25 -11.59 1.23 10.50
N ASP A 26 -11.09 2.43 10.39
CA ASP A 26 -10.71 3.08 9.15
C ASP A 26 -9.18 3.14 9.11
N THR A 27 -8.55 2.23 8.36
CA THR A 27 -7.08 2.17 8.30
C THR A 27 -6.49 3.37 7.59
N ASP A 28 -7.17 4.00 6.63
CA ASP A 28 -6.71 5.22 5.97
C ASP A 28 -6.72 6.41 6.95
N TYR A 29 -7.78 6.54 7.75
CA TYR A 29 -7.84 7.53 8.82
C TYR A 29 -6.71 7.33 9.84
N ILE A 30 -6.48 6.10 10.27
CA ILE A 30 -5.40 5.76 11.22
C ILE A 30 -4.03 6.15 10.62
N LEU A 31 -3.74 5.71 9.40
CA LEU A 31 -2.48 6.00 8.70
C LEU A 31 -2.25 7.52 8.57
N ALA A 32 -3.29 8.27 8.19
CA ALA A 32 -3.20 9.73 8.03
C ALA A 32 -2.85 10.47 9.33
N LYS A 33 -3.18 9.89 10.50
CA LYS A 33 -2.86 10.45 11.82
C LYS A 33 -1.46 10.12 12.32
N ILE A 34 -0.75 9.19 11.69
CA ILE A 34 0.58 8.74 12.09
C ILE A 34 1.65 9.59 11.38
N PRO A 35 2.43 10.43 12.10
CA PRO A 35 3.44 11.30 11.48
C PRO A 35 4.53 10.52 10.74
N GLU A 36 4.92 9.35 11.23
CA GLU A 36 5.93 8.49 10.61
C GLU A 36 5.47 7.95 9.26
N TYR A 37 4.17 7.69 9.10
CA TYR A 37 3.59 7.30 7.80
C TYR A 37 3.68 8.43 6.79
N ASN A 38 3.33 9.66 7.18
CA ASN A 38 3.43 10.82 6.32
C ASN A 38 4.88 11.07 5.88
N GLN A 39 5.84 10.98 6.82
CA GLN A 39 7.26 11.09 6.49
C GLN A 39 7.76 9.97 5.57
N ALA A 40 7.27 8.74 5.76
CA ALA A 40 7.60 7.61 4.90
C ALA A 40 7.04 7.80 3.50
N GLN A 41 5.81 8.32 3.38
CA GLN A 41 5.19 8.65 2.11
C GLN A 41 5.96 9.74 1.37
N ASP A 42 6.33 10.83 2.06
CA ASP A 42 7.16 11.92 1.49
C ASP A 42 8.51 11.38 0.96
N LYS A 43 9.13 10.44 1.67
CA LYS A 43 10.37 9.80 1.20
C LYS A 43 10.15 8.96 -0.06
N LEU A 44 9.05 8.20 -0.12
CA LEU A 44 8.70 7.41 -1.30
C LEU A 44 8.46 8.30 -2.52
N ASP A 45 7.75 9.40 -2.33
CA ASP A 45 7.46 10.37 -3.38
C ASP A 45 8.75 11.02 -3.90
N ASN A 46 9.68 11.37 -3.01
CA ASN A 46 10.99 11.89 -3.40
C ASN A 46 11.84 10.88 -4.18
N TYR A 47 11.86 9.60 -3.77
CA TYR A 47 12.52 8.54 -4.55
C TYR A 47 11.88 8.39 -5.93
N SER A 48 10.56 8.29 -5.98
CA SER A 48 9.80 8.15 -7.23
C SER A 48 10.09 9.30 -8.19
N LYS A 49 10.05 10.54 -7.68
CA LYS A 49 10.37 11.74 -8.46
C LYS A 49 11.79 11.72 -9.02
N GLY A 50 12.79 11.40 -8.20
CA GLY A 50 14.19 11.33 -8.66
C GLY A 50 14.39 10.26 -9.75
N TRP A 51 13.72 9.11 -9.65
CA TRP A 51 13.79 8.07 -10.68
C TRP A 51 13.05 8.45 -11.96
N GLN A 52 11.92 9.15 -11.86
CA GLN A 52 11.22 9.70 -13.03
C GLN A 52 12.07 10.73 -13.76
N GLU A 53 12.74 11.63 -13.02
CA GLU A 53 13.67 12.61 -13.59
C GLU A 53 14.84 11.93 -14.33
N GLU A 54 15.41 10.83 -13.79
CA GLU A 54 16.48 10.09 -14.48
C GLU A 54 15.98 9.46 -15.79
N ILE A 55 14.78 8.87 -15.78
CA ILE A 55 14.16 8.29 -16.98
C ILE A 55 13.91 9.40 -18.01
N GLU A 56 13.35 10.53 -17.59
CA GLU A 56 13.05 11.66 -18.46
C GLU A 56 14.31 12.24 -19.10
N MET A 57 15.39 12.42 -18.33
CA MET A 57 16.69 12.86 -18.88
C MET A 57 17.22 11.90 -19.94
N THR A 58 17.05 10.59 -19.75
CA THR A 58 17.47 9.58 -20.74
C THR A 58 16.59 9.66 -21.98
N MET A 59 15.28 9.85 -21.85
CA MET A 59 14.36 10.07 -22.98
C MET A 59 14.69 11.32 -23.76
N GLN A 60 15.00 12.42 -23.10
CA GLN A 60 15.45 13.67 -23.76
C GLN A 60 16.77 13.49 -24.52
N LYS A 61 17.69 12.66 -23.98
CA LYS A 61 18.92 12.29 -24.69
C LYS A 61 18.60 11.52 -25.98
N ILE A 62 17.71 10.55 -25.92
CA ILE A 62 17.25 9.76 -27.08
C ILE A 62 16.65 10.69 -28.14
N GLU A 63 15.79 11.62 -27.74
CA GLU A 63 15.20 12.58 -28.66
C GLU A 63 16.26 13.43 -29.38
N LYS A 64 17.29 13.90 -28.67
CA LYS A 64 18.42 14.62 -29.27
C LYS A 64 19.20 13.74 -30.25
N MET A 65 19.42 12.48 -29.90
CA MET A 65 20.11 11.52 -30.79
C MET A 65 19.32 11.30 -32.08
N TYR A 66 17.99 11.13 -31.99
CA TYR A 66 17.12 11.02 -33.16
C TYR A 66 17.18 12.27 -34.04
N ARG A 67 17.07 13.47 -33.48
CA ARG A 67 17.13 14.74 -34.21
C ARG A 67 18.48 14.91 -34.92
N SER A 68 19.60 14.58 -34.27
CA SER A 68 20.92 14.60 -34.87
C SER A 68 21.04 13.60 -36.02
N TYR A 69 20.57 12.36 -35.80
CA TYR A 69 20.54 11.31 -36.80
C TYR A 69 19.75 11.75 -38.05
N GLN A 70 18.55 12.26 -37.88
CA GLN A 70 17.71 12.74 -38.98
C GLN A 70 18.38 13.86 -39.78
N SER A 71 19.06 14.80 -39.13
CA SER A 71 19.73 15.91 -39.79
C SER A 71 21.00 15.50 -40.55
N GLU A 72 21.70 14.47 -40.07
CA GLU A 72 22.97 13.99 -40.61
C GLU A 72 22.80 12.83 -41.61
N GLN A 73 21.61 12.15 -41.62
CA GLN A 73 21.38 10.89 -42.32
C GLN A 73 21.81 10.84 -43.78
N ILE A 74 21.66 11.97 -44.50
CA ILE A 74 22.05 12.10 -45.93
C ILE A 74 23.58 12.07 -46.12
N LEU A 75 24.33 12.44 -45.08
CA LEU A 75 25.78 12.52 -45.11
C LEU A 75 26.48 11.28 -44.59
N LEU A 76 25.71 10.36 -43.96
CA LEU A 76 26.25 9.14 -43.33
C LEU A 76 26.37 7.98 -44.32
N THR A 77 27.45 7.20 -44.19
CA THR A 77 27.56 5.88 -44.83
C THR A 77 26.60 4.88 -44.16
N GLU A 78 26.28 3.75 -44.81
CA GLU A 78 25.41 2.73 -44.24
C GLU A 78 25.97 2.15 -42.92
N GLU A 79 27.28 1.99 -42.82
CA GLU A 79 27.93 1.56 -41.57
C GLU A 79 27.74 2.61 -40.45
N MET A 80 27.90 3.90 -40.77
CA MET A 80 27.68 4.96 -39.78
C MET A 80 26.22 5.08 -39.35
N LYS A 81 25.26 4.86 -40.26
CA LYS A 81 23.84 4.79 -39.94
C LYS A 81 23.55 3.65 -38.94
N SER A 82 24.02 2.42 -39.23
CA SER A 82 23.87 1.28 -38.37
C SER A 82 24.41 1.55 -36.97
N VAL A 83 25.60 2.10 -36.84
CA VAL A 83 26.18 2.45 -35.54
C VAL A 83 25.32 3.47 -34.77
N ARG A 84 24.77 4.47 -35.46
CA ARG A 84 23.90 5.48 -34.84
C ARG A 84 22.57 4.85 -34.35
N GLU A 85 21.97 4.00 -35.16
CA GLU A 85 20.75 3.29 -34.83
C GLU A 85 20.98 2.32 -33.65
N ASP A 86 22.09 1.59 -33.62
CA ASP A 86 22.44 0.72 -32.50
C ASP A 86 22.62 1.52 -31.17
N MET A 87 23.24 2.72 -31.28
CA MET A 87 23.39 3.61 -30.11
C MET A 87 22.03 4.11 -29.59
N ILE A 88 21.11 4.47 -30.46
CA ILE A 88 19.77 4.90 -30.10
C ILE A 88 19.02 3.73 -29.45
N PHE A 89 19.05 2.56 -30.07
CA PHE A 89 18.41 1.36 -29.54
C PHE A 89 18.94 0.98 -28.15
N ALA A 90 20.25 1.11 -27.94
CA ALA A 90 20.85 0.83 -26.62
C ALA A 90 20.32 1.81 -25.54
N GLU A 91 20.16 3.10 -25.86
CA GLU A 91 19.59 4.05 -24.92
C GLU A 91 18.09 3.82 -24.70
N GLU A 92 17.31 3.44 -25.71
CA GLU A 92 15.90 3.04 -25.56
C GLU A 92 15.74 1.84 -24.63
N LYS A 93 16.58 0.80 -24.84
CA LYS A 93 16.62 -0.35 -23.95
C LYS A 93 16.94 0.05 -22.51
N LYS A 94 17.86 0.97 -22.32
CA LYS A 94 18.20 1.50 -21.00
C LYS A 94 17.00 2.17 -20.32
N VAL A 95 16.15 2.90 -21.05
CA VAL A 95 14.90 3.47 -20.50
C VAL A 95 13.98 2.35 -20.02
N GLN A 96 13.79 1.30 -20.81
CA GLN A 96 12.95 0.16 -20.40
C GLN A 96 13.51 -0.54 -19.15
N ASP A 97 14.83 -0.76 -19.12
CA ASP A 97 15.51 -1.36 -17.97
C ASP A 97 15.35 -0.51 -16.70
N LEU A 98 15.48 0.83 -16.81
CA LEU A 98 15.26 1.75 -15.70
C LEU A 98 13.80 1.73 -15.21
N GLN A 99 12.83 1.71 -16.13
CA GLN A 99 11.40 1.60 -15.77
C GLN A 99 11.12 0.31 -14.99
N ILE A 100 11.62 -0.82 -15.47
CA ILE A 100 11.47 -2.11 -14.78
C ILE A 100 12.18 -2.09 -13.43
N LYS A 101 13.42 -1.59 -13.39
CA LYS A 101 14.22 -1.49 -12.17
C LYS A 101 13.54 -0.66 -11.08
N TYR A 102 12.95 0.47 -11.46
CA TYR A 102 12.37 1.39 -10.48
C TYR A 102 10.91 1.09 -10.17
N PHE A 103 10.10 0.83 -11.20
CA PHE A 103 8.64 0.75 -11.09
C PHE A 103 8.06 -0.63 -11.43
N GLY A 104 8.89 -1.61 -11.76
CA GLY A 104 8.44 -2.98 -12.00
C GLY A 104 7.80 -3.62 -10.75
N PRO A 105 7.14 -4.79 -10.90
CA PRO A 105 6.42 -5.46 -9.80
C PRO A 105 7.27 -5.72 -8.56
N GLU A 106 8.57 -6.00 -8.72
CA GLU A 106 9.55 -6.17 -7.64
C GLU A 106 10.64 -5.09 -7.69
N GLY A 107 10.33 -3.94 -8.26
CA GLY A 107 11.25 -2.83 -8.46
C GLY A 107 11.62 -2.12 -7.15
N MET A 108 12.47 -1.10 -7.29
CA MET A 108 12.98 -0.36 -6.13
C MET A 108 11.86 0.36 -5.36
N LEU A 109 10.81 0.83 -6.04
CA LEU A 109 9.66 1.46 -5.37
C LEU A 109 8.93 0.47 -4.46
N PHE A 110 8.70 -0.75 -4.95
CA PHE A 110 8.12 -1.81 -4.14
C PHE A 110 8.99 -2.13 -2.91
N SER A 111 10.29 -2.30 -3.11
CA SER A 111 11.24 -2.57 -2.03
C SER A 111 11.27 -1.44 -0.99
N LYS A 112 11.27 -0.17 -1.43
CA LYS A 112 11.22 0.98 -0.53
C LYS A 112 9.89 1.09 0.22
N ARG A 113 8.78 0.73 -0.40
CA ARG A 113 7.48 0.66 0.28
C ARG A 113 7.47 -0.41 1.36
N GLN A 114 8.02 -1.59 1.08
CA GLN A 114 8.17 -2.65 2.09
C GLN A 114 9.07 -2.21 3.26
N GLU A 115 10.13 -1.48 2.98
CA GLU A 115 11.06 -0.99 4.01
C GLU A 115 10.43 0.10 4.89
N LEU A 116 9.71 1.05 4.31
CA LEU A 116 9.26 2.27 4.99
C LEU A 116 7.83 2.16 5.53
N ILE A 117 6.92 1.54 4.81
CA ILE A 117 5.48 1.52 5.13
C ILE A 117 5.08 0.25 5.87
N LYS A 118 5.60 -0.91 5.44
CA LYS A 118 5.21 -2.18 6.06
C LYS A 118 5.38 -2.21 7.59
N PRO A 119 6.48 -1.73 8.19
CA PRO A 119 6.62 -1.74 9.64
C PRO A 119 5.56 -0.92 10.38
N ILE A 120 5.03 0.14 9.74
CA ILE A 120 3.95 0.97 10.29
C ILE A 120 2.62 0.20 10.22
N GLN A 121 2.35 -0.44 9.10
CA GLN A 121 1.16 -1.28 8.93
C GLN A 121 1.17 -2.45 9.91
N ASP A 122 2.30 -3.10 10.12
CA ASP A 122 2.44 -4.20 11.09
C ASP A 122 2.10 -3.71 12.51
N LYS A 123 2.57 -2.52 12.93
CA LYS A 123 2.21 -1.92 14.23
C LYS A 123 0.72 -1.62 14.36
N ILE A 124 0.08 -1.11 13.31
CA ILE A 124 -1.37 -0.88 13.29
C ILE A 124 -2.11 -2.20 13.44
N TYR A 125 -1.69 -3.23 12.71
CA TYR A 125 -2.29 -4.56 12.79
C TYR A 125 -2.18 -5.15 14.21
N ASP A 126 -1.03 -5.04 14.85
CA ASP A 126 -0.81 -5.48 16.23
C ASP A 126 -1.72 -4.71 17.21
N ALA A 127 -1.87 -3.40 17.03
CA ALA A 127 -2.77 -2.59 17.85
C ALA A 127 -4.24 -2.97 17.65
N ILE A 128 -4.67 -3.23 16.40
CA ILE A 128 -6.02 -3.73 16.09
C ILE A 128 -6.27 -5.08 16.78
N GLN A 129 -5.31 -6.01 16.73
CA GLN A 129 -5.42 -7.29 17.42
C GLN A 129 -5.56 -7.14 18.94
N GLN A 130 -4.81 -6.20 19.54
CA GLN A 130 -4.93 -5.91 20.97
C GLN A 130 -6.31 -5.33 21.30
N VAL A 131 -6.83 -4.39 20.49
CA VAL A 131 -8.19 -3.86 20.64
C VAL A 131 -9.22 -4.98 20.54
N ALA A 132 -9.08 -5.89 19.57
CA ALA A 132 -9.97 -7.03 19.39
C ALA A 132 -9.98 -7.94 20.62
N THR A 133 -8.82 -8.32 21.08
CA THR A 133 -8.64 -9.24 22.23
C THR A 133 -9.16 -8.62 23.51
N ASN A 134 -8.80 -7.37 23.82
CA ASN A 134 -9.18 -6.69 25.06
C ASN A 134 -10.69 -6.47 25.16
N ASN A 135 -11.37 -6.25 24.03
CA ASN A 135 -12.83 -6.00 23.99
C ASN A 135 -13.65 -7.24 23.61
N LYS A 136 -12.99 -8.36 23.34
CA LYS A 136 -13.61 -9.62 22.91
C LYS A 136 -14.42 -9.46 21.62
N TYR A 137 -13.88 -8.70 20.64
CA TYR A 137 -14.45 -8.66 19.29
C TYR A 137 -14.12 -9.94 18.55
N SER A 138 -15.14 -10.53 17.91
CA SER A 138 -14.98 -11.70 17.05
C SER A 138 -14.43 -11.34 15.68
N VAL A 139 -14.76 -10.14 15.19
CA VAL A 139 -14.31 -9.61 13.90
C VAL A 139 -14.18 -8.10 14.03
N ILE A 140 -13.13 -7.54 13.41
CA ILE A 140 -12.99 -6.12 13.13
C ILE A 140 -12.89 -5.96 11.61
N PHE A 141 -13.76 -5.15 11.04
CA PHE A 141 -13.77 -4.83 9.61
C PHE A 141 -12.92 -3.58 9.35
N ASP A 142 -12.36 -3.49 8.15
CA ASP A 142 -11.74 -2.26 7.69
C ASP A 142 -12.70 -1.51 6.77
N SER A 143 -13.09 -0.29 7.15
CA SER A 143 -14.03 0.54 6.39
C SER A 143 -13.37 1.25 5.21
N SER A 144 -12.04 1.35 5.18
CA SER A 144 -11.29 1.90 4.04
C SER A 144 -11.06 0.88 2.91
N SER A 145 -11.38 -0.41 3.17
CA SER A 145 -11.30 -1.45 2.16
C SER A 145 -12.49 -1.40 1.18
N ASP A 146 -12.42 -2.19 0.09
CA ASP A 146 -13.51 -2.32 -0.90
C ASP A 146 -14.81 -2.94 -0.31
N LEU A 147 -14.87 -3.17 1.00
CA LEU A 147 -16.06 -3.67 1.68
C LEU A 147 -17.15 -2.60 1.74
N ILE A 148 -18.26 -2.84 1.03
CA ILE A 148 -19.39 -1.92 1.04
C ILE A 148 -20.17 -2.07 2.34
N MET A 149 -20.05 -1.10 3.24
CA MET A 149 -20.88 -0.99 4.45
C MET A 149 -21.97 0.06 4.23
N LEU A 150 -23.24 -0.38 4.11
CA LEU A 150 -24.37 0.52 3.87
C LEU A 150 -24.75 1.35 5.10
N TYR A 151 -24.48 0.85 6.28
CA TYR A 151 -24.74 1.51 7.56
C TYR A 151 -23.75 1.05 8.62
N THR A 152 -23.23 1.98 9.39
CA THR A 152 -22.39 1.71 10.55
C THR A 152 -22.84 2.58 11.73
N ASN A 153 -22.73 2.01 12.92
CA ASN A 153 -22.93 2.75 14.16
C ASN A 153 -21.56 3.27 14.64
N ASN A 154 -21.40 4.57 14.80
CA ASN A 154 -20.14 5.21 15.22
C ASN A 154 -19.57 4.62 16.54
N ASN A 155 -20.43 4.07 17.42
CA ASN A 155 -19.95 3.41 18.63
C ASN A 155 -19.13 2.14 18.35
N LEU A 156 -19.24 1.57 17.14
CA LEU A 156 -18.48 0.41 16.68
C LEU A 156 -17.17 0.77 16.01
N ASP A 157 -16.96 2.06 15.71
CA ASP A 157 -15.67 2.57 15.26
C ASP A 157 -14.64 2.48 16.39
N LYS A 158 -13.48 1.90 16.08
CA LYS A 158 -12.38 1.72 17.03
C LYS A 158 -11.07 2.35 16.52
N SER A 159 -11.16 3.16 15.49
CA SER A 159 -9.98 3.81 14.88
C SER A 159 -9.22 4.66 15.91
N ASP A 160 -9.92 5.53 16.65
CA ASP A 160 -9.28 6.34 17.71
C ASP A 160 -8.72 5.49 18.85
N LYS A 161 -9.38 4.35 19.16
CA LYS A 161 -8.87 3.44 20.18
C LYS A 161 -7.59 2.73 19.77
N VAL A 162 -7.44 2.44 18.48
CA VAL A 162 -6.18 1.92 17.90
C VAL A 162 -5.10 2.98 18.00
N LEU A 163 -5.38 4.23 17.60
CA LEU A 163 -4.45 5.35 17.71
C LEU A 163 -3.98 5.59 19.16
N GLU A 164 -4.93 5.65 20.11
CA GLU A 164 -4.62 5.80 21.54
C GLU A 164 -3.66 4.70 22.03
N LEU A 165 -3.89 3.44 21.62
CA LEU A 165 -3.06 2.33 22.02
C LEU A 165 -1.65 2.38 21.40
N MET A 166 -1.52 3.01 20.24
CA MET A 166 -0.24 3.27 19.57
C MET A 166 0.47 4.52 20.12
N GLY A 167 -0.21 5.35 20.94
CA GLY A 167 0.36 6.56 21.55
C GLY A 167 0.13 7.85 20.76
N TYR A 168 -0.88 7.86 19.88
CA TYR A 168 -1.29 9.02 19.08
C TYR A 168 -2.61 9.61 19.55
#